data_dc685a437405ea99ec2d26fd7d417cb0
#
_entry.id   dc685a437405ea99ec2d26fd7d417cb0
#
_cell.length_a   1.000
_cell.length_b   1.000
_cell.length_c   1.000
_cell.angle_alpha   90.00
_cell.angle_beta   90.00
_cell.angle_gamma   90.00
#
_symmetry.space_group_name_H-M   'P 1'
#
loop_
_entity.id
_entity.type
_entity.pdbx_description
1 polymer ?
#
loop_
_entity_poly.entity_id
_entity_poly.type
_entity_poly.pdbx_seq_one_letter_code
_entity_poly.pdbx_strand_id
1 'polypeptide(L)'
;MPITDLLERNAREYANDICLVEINPEVKEVRRVTWKEYELMEPNPTTHYRREITWHVMNEKANRFANLLLSRGIKKGDKVGILLMNCLEWLPIYFGILKTGALAVPLNFRYAPDEIEYCVNLADVDILVFGPEFIGRVEEIADRISKNRLLFYVGDNCPTFA
;
A
#
# COMPACT_ATOMS: atom_id res chain seq x y z
N MET A 1 -19.70 -8.94 11.48
CA MET A 1 -18.65 -8.05 12.04
C MET A 1 -17.72 -7.65 10.92
N PRO A 2 -17.59 -6.35 10.62
CA PRO A 2 -16.65 -5.87 9.61
C PRO A 2 -15.20 -6.23 9.95
N ILE A 3 -14.34 -6.40 8.95
CA ILE A 3 -12.92 -6.71 9.17
C ILE A 3 -12.20 -5.58 9.91
N THR A 4 -12.67 -4.36 9.79
CA THR A 4 -12.16 -3.18 10.51
C THR A 4 -12.35 -3.29 12.02
N ASP A 5 -13.44 -3.93 12.48
CA ASP A 5 -13.71 -4.15 13.90
C ASP A 5 -12.71 -5.14 14.51
N LEU A 6 -12.23 -6.09 13.69
CA LEU A 6 -11.16 -7.01 14.13
C LEU A 6 -9.85 -6.26 14.38
N LEU A 7 -9.50 -5.32 13.52
CA LEU A 7 -8.32 -4.48 13.72
C LEU A 7 -8.45 -3.65 15.00
N GLU A 8 -9.60 -3.01 15.21
CA GLU A 8 -9.84 -2.19 16.42
C GLU A 8 -9.83 -3.03 17.70
N ARG A 9 -10.43 -4.22 17.66
CA ARG A 9 -10.38 -5.16 18.78
C ARG A 9 -8.93 -5.57 19.09
N ASN A 10 -8.17 -5.98 18.09
CA ASN A 10 -6.79 -6.41 18.27
C ASN A 10 -5.91 -5.26 18.76
N ALA A 11 -6.14 -4.04 18.29
CA ALA A 11 -5.43 -2.86 18.76
C ALA A 11 -5.73 -2.51 20.24
N ARG A 12 -6.85 -2.97 20.80
CA ARG A 12 -7.17 -2.83 22.23
C ARG A 12 -6.64 -3.98 23.07
N GLU A 13 -6.86 -5.23 22.59
CA GLU A 13 -6.55 -6.44 23.35
C GLU A 13 -5.07 -6.81 23.30
N TYR A 14 -4.41 -6.53 22.18
CA TYR A 14 -3.03 -6.90 21.86
C TYR A 14 -2.19 -5.68 21.44
N ALA A 15 -2.45 -4.53 22.05
CA ALA A 15 -1.91 -3.24 21.64
C ALA A 15 -0.40 -3.23 21.33
N ASN A 16 0.38 -3.89 22.20
CA ASN A 16 1.84 -3.90 22.14
C ASN A 16 2.42 -5.11 21.38
N ASP A 17 1.57 -6.04 20.95
CA ASP A 17 2.03 -7.21 20.21
C ASP A 17 2.35 -6.83 18.77
N ILE A 18 3.43 -7.40 18.24
CA ILE A 18 3.85 -7.18 16.86
C ILE A 18 2.82 -7.82 15.92
N CYS A 19 2.29 -7.04 15.00
CA CYS A 19 1.32 -7.52 14.00
C CYS A 19 1.91 -7.62 12.59
N LEU A 20 2.86 -6.76 12.26
CA LEU A 20 3.53 -6.78 10.95
C LEU A 20 5.03 -6.69 11.12
N VAL A 21 5.71 -7.43 10.28
CA VAL A 21 7.17 -7.43 10.17
C VAL A 21 7.54 -7.23 8.72
N GLU A 22 8.38 -6.24 8.46
CA GLU A 22 9.02 -6.02 7.17
C GLU A 22 10.50 -6.36 7.28
N ILE A 23 10.96 -7.22 6.39
CA ILE A 23 12.39 -7.47 6.21
C ILE A 23 12.88 -6.48 5.19
N ASN A 24 13.84 -5.63 5.58
CA ASN A 24 14.31 -4.52 4.75
C ASN A 24 14.86 -5.03 3.40
N PRO A 25 14.26 -4.59 2.26
CA PRO A 25 14.71 -4.99 0.93
C PRO A 25 16.10 -4.47 0.54
N GLU A 26 16.64 -3.46 1.26
CA GLU A 26 18.00 -2.93 1.03
C GLU A 26 19.12 -3.87 1.48
N VAL A 27 18.78 -4.98 2.13
CA VAL A 27 19.75 -5.99 2.51
C VAL A 27 20.31 -6.68 1.27
N LYS A 28 21.60 -6.46 1.03
CA LYS A 28 22.32 -7.07 -0.11
C LYS A 28 22.60 -8.56 0.07
N GLU A 29 22.48 -9.08 1.28
CA GLU A 29 22.65 -10.50 1.57
C GLU A 29 21.34 -11.24 1.31
N VAL A 30 21.21 -11.73 0.09
CA VAL A 30 20.11 -12.59 -0.31
C VAL A 30 20.57 -14.03 -0.36
N ARG A 31 19.81 -14.94 0.22
CA ARG A 31 19.98 -16.36 0.00
C ARG A 31 19.35 -16.74 -1.34
N ARG A 32 20.15 -17.26 -2.27
CA ARG A 32 19.62 -17.86 -3.49
C ARG A 32 19.08 -19.24 -3.16
N VAL A 33 17.81 -19.44 -3.40
CA VAL A 33 17.16 -20.75 -3.29
C VAL A 33 16.67 -21.14 -4.67
N THR A 34 17.24 -22.23 -5.19
CA THR A 34 16.77 -22.80 -6.46
C THR A 34 15.59 -23.73 -6.16
N TRP A 35 14.44 -23.41 -6.69
CA TRP A 35 13.27 -24.28 -6.61
C TRP A 35 12.79 -24.60 -8.03
N LYS A 36 13.03 -25.83 -8.47
CA LYS A 36 12.81 -26.28 -9.86
C LYS A 36 13.59 -25.40 -10.85
N GLU A 37 12.89 -24.70 -11.74
CA GLU A 37 13.46 -23.82 -12.77
C GLU A 37 13.51 -22.34 -12.33
N TYR A 38 13.11 -22.04 -11.09
CA TYR A 38 13.05 -20.68 -10.57
C TYR A 38 14.14 -20.41 -9.53
N GLU A 39 14.91 -19.36 -9.75
CA GLU A 39 15.75 -18.78 -8.71
C GLU A 39 14.90 -17.85 -7.83
N LEU A 40 14.71 -18.25 -6.59
CA LEU A 40 14.07 -17.41 -5.59
C LEU A 40 15.15 -16.71 -4.76
N MET A 41 15.03 -15.40 -4.62
CA MET A 41 15.86 -14.62 -3.72
C MET A 41 15.11 -14.39 -2.42
N GLU A 42 15.59 -15.00 -1.35
CA GLU A 42 15.08 -14.76 0.00
C GLU A 42 16.00 -13.77 0.72
N PRO A 43 15.48 -12.68 1.28
CA PRO A 43 16.27 -11.81 2.14
C PRO A 43 16.69 -12.58 3.39
N ASN A 44 17.96 -12.46 3.79
CA ASN A 44 18.43 -13.06 5.02
C ASN A 44 17.83 -12.30 6.22
N PRO A 45 17.00 -12.91 7.07
CA PRO A 45 16.31 -12.24 8.15
C PRO A 45 17.27 -11.92 9.29
N THR A 46 18.08 -10.88 9.14
CA THR A 46 18.87 -10.37 10.26
C THR A 46 18.10 -9.30 11.01
N THR A 47 18.32 -9.17 12.32
CA THR A 47 17.68 -8.16 13.17
C THR A 47 17.98 -6.72 12.75
N HIS A 48 19.07 -6.47 12.03
CA HIS A 48 19.43 -5.14 11.51
C HIS A 48 18.48 -4.58 10.45
N TYR A 49 17.77 -5.45 9.77
CA TYR A 49 16.95 -5.12 8.61
C TYR A 49 15.47 -5.46 8.86
N ARG A 50 15.10 -5.53 10.12
CA ARG A 50 13.74 -5.87 10.53
C ARG A 50 13.05 -4.60 11.03
N ARG A 51 11.96 -4.24 10.39
CA ARG A 51 11.03 -3.21 10.85
C ARG A 51 9.76 -3.88 11.35
N GLU A 52 9.20 -3.35 12.42
CA GLU A 52 8.04 -3.95 13.07
C GLU A 52 7.04 -2.85 13.43
N ILE A 53 5.76 -3.18 13.33
CA ILE A 53 4.70 -2.37 13.92
C ILE A 53 3.78 -3.23 14.76
N THR A 54 3.27 -2.64 15.85
CA THR A 54 2.29 -3.27 16.74
C THR A 54 0.88 -3.08 16.22
N TRP A 55 -0.08 -3.84 16.78
CA TRP A 55 -1.49 -3.67 16.47
C TRP A 55 -1.99 -2.24 16.72
N HIS A 56 -1.51 -1.62 17.81
CA HIS A 56 -1.85 -0.22 18.11
C HIS A 56 -1.37 0.72 17.00
N VAL A 57 -0.10 0.65 16.63
CA VAL A 57 0.49 1.49 15.58
C VAL A 57 -0.17 1.26 14.23
N MET A 58 -0.47 0.01 13.87
CA MET A 58 -1.18 -0.31 12.64
C MET A 58 -2.55 0.36 12.60
N ASN A 59 -3.32 0.29 13.68
CA ASN A 59 -4.64 0.92 13.76
C ASN A 59 -4.56 2.45 13.71
N GLU A 60 -3.57 3.07 14.38
CA GLU A 60 -3.33 4.50 14.27
C GLU A 60 -3.02 4.96 12.85
N LYS A 61 -2.11 4.25 12.17
CA LYS A 61 -1.77 4.53 10.76
C LYS A 61 -3.01 4.40 9.87
N ALA A 62 -3.81 3.35 10.04
CA ALA A 62 -5.06 3.16 9.30
C ALA A 62 -6.06 4.30 9.55
N ASN A 63 -6.23 4.74 10.80
CA ASN A 63 -7.12 5.85 11.14
C ASN A 63 -6.64 7.18 10.52
N ARG A 64 -5.32 7.47 10.57
CA ARG A 64 -4.75 8.67 9.96
C ARG A 64 -4.98 8.68 8.45
N PHE A 65 -4.77 7.56 7.79
CA PHE A 65 -5.01 7.44 6.35
C PHE A 65 -6.50 7.57 6.00
N ALA A 66 -7.39 6.94 6.77
CA ALA A 66 -8.84 7.11 6.61
C ALA A 66 -9.25 8.60 6.72
N ASN A 67 -8.75 9.31 7.73
CA ASN A 67 -9.02 10.73 7.91
C ASN A 67 -8.48 11.58 6.75
N LEU A 68 -7.31 11.24 6.20
CA LEU A 68 -6.79 11.90 5.01
C LEU A 68 -7.71 11.69 3.81
N LEU A 69 -8.18 10.47 3.56
CA LEU A 69 -9.12 10.17 2.47
C LEU A 69 -10.44 10.95 2.63
N LEU A 70 -11.02 10.96 3.83
CA LEU A 70 -12.23 11.71 4.13
C LEU A 70 -12.03 13.21 3.92
N SER A 71 -10.89 13.77 4.30
CA SER A 71 -10.56 15.20 4.08
C SER A 71 -10.42 15.56 2.60
N ARG A 72 -10.15 14.56 1.76
CA ARG A 72 -10.07 14.70 0.30
C ARG A 72 -11.39 14.39 -0.40
N GLY A 73 -12.46 14.18 0.36
CA GLY A 73 -13.81 14.02 -0.15
C GLY A 73 -14.20 12.59 -0.51
N ILE A 74 -13.37 11.59 -0.19
CA ILE A 74 -13.72 10.17 -0.38
C ILE A 74 -14.94 9.80 0.44
N LYS A 75 -15.87 9.09 -0.18
CA LYS A 75 -17.15 8.65 0.37
C LYS A 75 -17.29 7.13 0.28
N LYS A 76 -18.26 6.61 0.97
CA LYS A 76 -18.64 5.21 0.86
C LYS A 76 -18.96 4.83 -0.59
N GLY A 77 -18.28 3.79 -1.07
CA GLY A 77 -18.43 3.27 -2.43
C GLY A 77 -17.42 3.83 -3.45
N ASP A 78 -16.71 4.92 -3.11
CA ASP A 78 -15.59 5.39 -3.92
C ASP A 78 -14.47 4.35 -3.94
N LYS A 79 -13.56 4.44 -4.89
CA LYS A 79 -12.55 3.42 -5.15
C LYS A 79 -11.15 4.00 -5.02
N VAL A 80 -10.32 3.34 -4.23
CA VAL A 80 -8.93 3.74 -4.00
C VAL A 80 -8.00 2.63 -4.49
N GLY A 81 -7.23 2.93 -5.52
CA GLY A 81 -6.21 2.04 -6.08
C GLY A 81 -4.98 1.97 -5.19
N ILE A 82 -4.41 0.78 -5.05
CA ILE A 82 -3.17 0.55 -4.30
C ILE A 82 -2.15 -0.08 -5.23
N LEU A 83 -1.09 0.66 -5.56
CA LEU A 83 0.05 0.22 -6.36
C LEU A 83 1.32 0.33 -5.52
N LEU A 84 1.51 -0.63 -4.64
CA LEU A 84 2.63 -0.69 -3.70
C LEU A 84 3.29 -2.06 -3.75
N MET A 85 4.60 -2.09 -3.51
CA MET A 85 5.27 -3.32 -3.09
C MET A 85 4.85 -3.69 -1.67
N ASN A 86 5.14 -4.93 -1.26
CA ASN A 86 4.90 -5.34 0.12
C ASN A 86 5.76 -4.52 1.08
N CYS A 87 5.13 -3.69 1.89
CA CYS A 87 5.75 -2.82 2.88
C CYS A 87 4.84 -2.67 4.10
N LEU A 88 5.36 -2.09 5.17
CA LEU A 88 4.59 -1.87 6.41
C LEU A 88 3.40 -0.93 6.21
N GLU A 89 3.41 -0.09 5.19
CA GLU A 89 2.36 0.87 4.87
C GLU A 89 1.17 0.22 4.14
N TRP A 90 1.38 -0.93 3.47
CA TRP A 90 0.36 -1.55 2.61
C TRP A 90 -0.93 -1.88 3.36
N LEU A 91 -0.84 -2.61 4.49
CA LEU A 91 -2.02 -2.99 5.26
C LEU A 91 -2.68 -1.82 5.99
N PRO A 92 -1.95 -0.89 6.64
CA PRO A 92 -2.55 0.33 7.18
C PRO A 92 -3.34 1.13 6.13
N ILE A 93 -2.81 1.27 4.90
CA ILE A 93 -3.51 1.93 3.79
C ILE A 93 -4.78 1.16 3.43
N TYR A 94 -4.68 -0.15 3.23
CA TYR A 94 -5.82 -1.01 2.92
C TYR A 94 -6.94 -0.89 3.97
N PHE A 95 -6.61 -1.03 5.25
CA PHE A 95 -7.59 -0.87 6.32
C PHE A 95 -8.12 0.56 6.44
N GLY A 96 -7.28 1.57 6.19
CA GLY A 96 -7.69 2.96 6.16
C GLY A 96 -8.77 3.21 5.10
N ILE A 97 -8.62 2.64 3.90
CA ILE A 97 -9.64 2.69 2.85
C ILE A 97 -10.94 2.05 3.32
N LEU A 98 -10.87 0.84 3.87
CA LEU A 98 -12.06 0.13 4.34
C LEU A 98 -12.80 0.88 5.46
N LYS A 99 -12.07 1.57 6.34
CA LYS A 99 -12.66 2.39 7.42
C LYS A 99 -13.50 3.57 6.91
N THR A 100 -13.24 4.07 5.70
CA THR A 100 -14.08 5.11 5.08
C THR A 100 -15.33 4.54 4.42
N GLY A 101 -15.42 3.22 4.25
CA GLY A 101 -16.46 2.56 3.47
C GLY A 101 -16.18 2.58 1.96
N ALA A 102 -15.02 3.06 1.53
CA ALA A 102 -14.54 2.98 0.16
C ALA A 102 -14.09 1.55 -0.19
N LEU A 103 -13.94 1.29 -1.48
CA LEU A 103 -13.45 0.03 -2.02
C LEU A 103 -11.94 0.11 -2.27
N ALA A 104 -11.19 -0.82 -1.73
CA ALA A 104 -9.78 -0.98 -2.04
C ALA A 104 -9.61 -1.76 -3.35
N VAL A 105 -8.82 -1.22 -4.28
CA VAL A 105 -8.50 -1.82 -5.59
C VAL A 105 -7.00 -2.09 -5.66
N PRO A 106 -6.52 -3.25 -5.17
CA PRO A 106 -5.13 -3.62 -5.29
C PRO A 106 -4.73 -3.85 -6.74
N LEU A 107 -3.66 -3.21 -7.19
CA LEU A 107 -3.08 -3.37 -8.51
C LEU A 107 -1.85 -4.27 -8.46
N ASN A 108 -1.63 -5.03 -9.52
CA ASN A 108 -0.46 -5.90 -9.58
C ASN A 108 0.81 -5.04 -9.79
N PHE A 109 1.81 -5.23 -8.95
CA PHE A 109 3.10 -4.54 -9.00
C PHE A 109 3.88 -4.79 -10.29
N ARG A 110 3.50 -5.81 -11.09
CA ARG A 110 4.13 -6.14 -12.37
C ARG A 110 3.53 -5.39 -13.56
N TYR A 111 2.44 -4.69 -13.37
CA TYR A 111 1.78 -3.99 -14.47
C TYR A 111 2.69 -2.95 -15.13
N ALA A 112 2.68 -2.96 -16.45
CA ALA A 112 3.24 -1.89 -17.29
C ALA A 112 2.35 -0.62 -17.21
N PRO A 113 2.83 0.55 -17.61
CA PRO A 113 2.06 1.80 -17.55
C PRO A 113 0.67 1.68 -18.17
N ASP A 114 0.55 1.12 -19.36
CA ASP A 114 -0.73 0.97 -20.05
C ASP A 114 -1.70 0.01 -19.33
N GLU A 115 -1.17 -1.03 -18.66
CA GLU A 115 -1.97 -1.94 -17.85
C GLU A 115 -2.47 -1.26 -16.57
N ILE A 116 -1.64 -0.41 -15.95
CA ILE A 116 -2.04 0.42 -14.80
C ILE A 116 -3.17 1.35 -15.22
N GLU A 117 -2.99 2.09 -16.32
CA GLU A 117 -4.00 2.98 -16.87
C GLU A 117 -5.31 2.25 -17.17
N TYR A 118 -5.23 1.10 -17.84
CA TYR A 118 -6.40 0.28 -18.13
C TYR A 118 -7.15 -0.13 -16.87
N CYS A 119 -6.44 -0.65 -15.87
CA CYS A 119 -7.07 -1.10 -14.64
C CYS A 119 -7.67 0.04 -13.81
N VAL A 120 -6.97 1.19 -13.74
CA VAL A 120 -7.45 2.39 -13.05
C VAL A 120 -8.71 2.94 -13.72
N ASN A 121 -8.77 2.93 -15.04
CA ASN A 121 -9.94 3.36 -15.82
C ASN A 121 -11.09 2.37 -15.71
N LEU A 122 -10.81 1.07 -15.86
CA LEU A 122 -11.83 0.00 -15.78
C LEU A 122 -12.51 -0.05 -14.41
N ALA A 123 -11.72 0.09 -13.34
CA ALA A 123 -12.23 0.11 -11.98
C ALA A 123 -12.84 1.44 -11.59
N ASP A 124 -12.67 2.49 -12.40
CA ASP A 124 -13.10 3.86 -12.10
C ASP A 124 -12.55 4.34 -10.74
N VAL A 125 -11.23 4.27 -10.60
CA VAL A 125 -10.52 4.60 -9.36
C VAL A 125 -10.54 6.12 -9.14
N ASP A 126 -10.89 6.58 -7.93
CA ASP A 126 -10.93 8.01 -7.57
C ASP A 126 -9.57 8.53 -7.09
N ILE A 127 -8.85 7.70 -6.35
CA ILE A 127 -7.49 7.99 -5.86
C ILE A 127 -6.57 6.81 -6.19
N LEU A 128 -5.39 7.08 -6.75
CA LEU A 128 -4.32 6.10 -6.90
C LEU A 128 -3.22 6.36 -5.87
N VAL A 129 -3.00 5.40 -4.98
CA VAL A 129 -1.89 5.39 -4.03
C VAL A 129 -0.75 4.56 -4.60
N PHE A 130 0.46 5.12 -4.71
CA PHE A 130 1.60 4.42 -5.29
C PHE A 130 2.91 4.65 -4.52
N GLY A 131 3.84 3.72 -4.65
CA GLY A 131 5.15 3.74 -4.00
C GLY A 131 6.28 4.18 -4.93
N PRO A 132 7.50 4.34 -4.38
CA PRO A 132 8.67 4.84 -5.12
C PRO A 132 9.06 3.98 -6.32
N GLU A 133 8.81 2.66 -6.25
CA GLU A 133 9.14 1.74 -7.34
C GLU A 133 8.30 1.97 -8.60
N PHE A 134 7.23 2.75 -8.48
CA PHE A 134 6.27 2.99 -9.55
C PHE A 134 6.30 4.41 -10.11
N ILE A 135 7.19 5.30 -9.61
CA ILE A 135 7.25 6.70 -10.03
C ILE A 135 7.29 6.81 -11.55
N GLY A 136 8.25 6.18 -12.24
CA GLY A 136 8.38 6.28 -13.68
C GLY A 136 7.16 5.75 -14.46
N ARG A 137 6.53 4.68 -13.97
CA ARG A 137 5.34 4.11 -14.61
C ARG A 137 4.10 5.00 -14.43
N VAL A 138 3.96 5.60 -13.26
CA VAL A 138 2.82 6.50 -12.97
C VAL A 138 3.02 7.84 -13.64
N GLU A 139 4.26 8.37 -13.69
CA GLU A 139 4.60 9.61 -14.40
C GLU A 139 4.25 9.54 -15.89
N GLU A 140 4.56 8.41 -16.55
CA GLU A 140 4.26 8.20 -17.97
C GLU A 140 2.77 8.31 -18.31
N ILE A 141 1.90 7.94 -17.37
CA ILE A 141 0.44 7.93 -17.53
C ILE A 141 -0.27 9.06 -16.77
N ALA A 142 0.45 9.86 -15.98
CA ALA A 142 -0.13 10.85 -15.08
C ALA A 142 -1.11 11.80 -15.78
N ASP A 143 -0.73 12.36 -16.93
CA ASP A 143 -1.58 13.26 -17.70
C ASP A 143 -2.85 12.59 -18.25
N ARG A 144 -2.82 11.28 -18.44
CA ARG A 144 -3.94 10.48 -18.95
C ARG A 144 -4.93 10.09 -17.87
N ILE A 145 -4.44 9.88 -16.63
CA ILE A 145 -5.27 9.42 -15.50
C ILE A 145 -5.63 10.53 -14.51
N SER A 146 -4.85 11.62 -14.42
CA SER A 146 -5.01 12.65 -13.37
C SER A 146 -6.17 13.60 -13.57
N LYS A 147 -6.80 13.66 -14.76
CA LYS A 147 -7.86 14.62 -15.06
C LYS A 147 -9.05 14.58 -14.11
N ASN A 148 -9.32 13.42 -13.50
CA ASN A 148 -10.45 13.22 -12.59
C ASN A 148 -10.04 12.44 -11.32
N ARG A 149 -8.73 12.30 -11.03
CA ARG A 149 -8.21 11.47 -9.94
C ARG A 149 -7.12 12.18 -9.19
N LEU A 150 -7.00 11.83 -7.91
CA LEU A 150 -5.87 12.27 -7.09
C LEU A 150 -4.79 11.17 -7.10
N LEU A 151 -3.53 11.61 -7.12
CA LEU A 151 -2.37 10.75 -7.00
C LEU A 151 -1.77 10.93 -5.60
N PHE A 152 -1.62 9.85 -4.84
CA PHE A 152 -1.03 9.85 -3.52
C PHE A 152 0.26 9.06 -3.52
N TYR A 153 1.35 9.73 -3.20
CA TYR A 153 2.65 9.09 -3.11
C TYR A 153 2.96 8.65 -1.67
N VAL A 154 3.48 7.42 -1.54
CA VAL A 154 3.90 6.84 -0.27
C VAL A 154 5.41 6.66 -0.31
N GLY A 155 6.14 7.57 0.30
CA GLY A 155 7.60 7.56 0.35
C GLY A 155 8.17 8.94 0.65
N ASP A 156 9.50 9.01 0.71
CA ASP A 156 10.22 10.27 0.83
C ASP A 156 10.35 10.94 -0.55
N ASN A 157 10.46 12.27 -0.57
CA ASN A 157 10.63 13.07 -1.80
C ASN A 157 9.48 12.87 -2.82
N CYS A 158 8.29 13.34 -2.46
CA CYS A 158 7.11 13.28 -3.32
C CYS A 158 7.41 13.85 -4.72
N PRO A 159 7.11 13.12 -5.80
CA PRO A 159 7.27 13.62 -7.16
C PRO A 159 6.34 14.80 -7.46
N THR A 160 6.75 15.68 -8.35
CA THR A 160 6.03 16.95 -8.63
C THR A 160 4.68 16.76 -9.31
N PHE A 161 4.41 15.56 -9.85
CA PHE A 161 3.14 15.24 -10.51
C PHE A 161 2.10 14.61 -9.57
N ALA A 162 2.42 14.33 -8.30
CA ALA A 162 1.56 13.68 -7.31
C ALA A 162 1.13 14.63 -6.18
#